data_09b224a06145a69a2f588e5703a5ac7d
#
_entry.id   09b224a06145a69a2f588e5703a5ac7d
#
_cell.length_a   1.000
_cell.length_b   1.000
_cell.length_c   1.000
_cell.angle_alpha   90.00
_cell.angle_beta   90.00
_cell.angle_gamma   90.00
#
_symmetry.space_group_name_H-M   'P 1'
#
loop_
_entity.id
_entity.type
_entity.pdbx_description
1 polymer ?
#
loop_
_entity_poly.entity_id
_entity_poly.type
_entity_poly.pdbx_seq_one_letter_code
_entity_poly.pdbx_strand_id
1 'polypeptide(L)'
;WYIGIILVNLIGLYMSMSMSSCMTLFLTMLIYLMIKGKKKSATALFLFIAIIAFALLSGQIFPRIDTTTDIFRTRIDVWSTALKGIADHALFGMGPSAYQLVWPAYSGYPTFHAHNLFLDTLLNFGVVGGCAIFFYVLTQLKLLMKRFQVNVCKNRNILVLVMFAAVLIHGCTDVTIFWIQTGMLFLLVYTSTGIQNNVKSFAQRKHNMSIH
;
A
#
# COMPACT_ATOMS: atom_id res chain seq x y z
N TRP A 1 -21.64 6.00 15.70
CA TRP A 1 -20.59 6.78 15.05
C TRP A 1 -19.73 5.92 14.11
N TYR A 2 -19.19 4.77 14.57
CA TYR A 2 -18.32 3.92 13.73
C TYR A 2 -19.01 3.41 12.46
N ILE A 3 -20.27 3.00 12.53
CA ILE A 3 -21.03 2.54 11.36
C ILE A 3 -21.17 3.67 10.34
N GLY A 4 -21.50 4.88 10.79
CA GLY A 4 -21.61 6.05 9.91
C GLY A 4 -20.28 6.36 9.20
N ILE A 5 -19.15 6.32 9.91
CA ILE A 5 -17.82 6.51 9.33
C ILE A 5 -17.53 5.43 8.27
N ILE A 6 -17.83 4.15 8.57
CA ILE A 6 -17.64 3.05 7.62
C ILE A 6 -18.48 3.26 6.37
N LEU A 7 -19.77 3.61 6.51
CA LEU A 7 -20.66 3.83 5.37
C LEU A 7 -20.16 5.00 4.49
N VAL A 8 -19.79 6.11 5.08
CA VAL A 8 -19.25 7.27 4.34
C VAL A 8 -17.99 6.88 3.55
N ASN A 9 -17.07 6.11 4.17
CA ASN A 9 -15.86 5.64 3.48
C ASN A 9 -16.18 4.65 2.35
N LEU A 10 -17.13 3.75 2.54
CA LEU A 10 -17.57 2.81 1.49
C LEU A 10 -18.24 3.53 0.32
N ILE A 11 -19.06 4.54 0.61
CA ILE A 11 -19.66 5.40 -0.44
C ILE A 11 -18.55 6.14 -1.19
N GLY A 12 -17.60 6.75 -0.49
CA GLY A 12 -16.45 7.42 -1.11
C GLY A 12 -15.62 6.47 -1.98
N LEU A 13 -15.38 5.25 -1.52
CA LEU A 13 -14.68 4.22 -2.29
C LEU A 13 -15.45 3.83 -3.56
N TYR A 14 -16.76 3.65 -3.45
CA TYR A 14 -17.61 3.38 -4.60
C TYR A 14 -17.61 4.53 -5.60
N MET A 15 -17.75 5.77 -5.13
CA MET A 15 -17.72 6.98 -5.97
C MET A 15 -16.37 7.20 -6.67
N SER A 16 -15.26 6.73 -6.08
CA SER A 16 -13.93 6.83 -6.68
C SER A 16 -13.75 5.95 -7.91
N MET A 17 -14.64 4.97 -8.15
CA MET A 17 -14.56 3.97 -9.24
C MET A 17 -13.20 3.25 -9.33
N SER A 18 -12.42 3.25 -8.25
CA SER A 18 -11.08 2.68 -8.21
C SER A 18 -11.10 1.19 -7.89
N MET A 19 -10.94 0.35 -8.90
CA MET A 19 -10.83 -1.11 -8.72
C MET A 19 -9.62 -1.48 -7.84
N SER A 20 -8.48 -0.80 -8.00
CA SER A 20 -7.28 -1.06 -7.21
C SER A 20 -7.49 -0.76 -5.72
N SER A 21 -8.22 0.30 -5.40
CA SER A 21 -8.56 0.63 -4.02
C SER A 21 -9.51 -0.40 -3.39
N CYS A 22 -10.50 -0.88 -4.15
CA CYS A 22 -11.38 -1.97 -3.71
C CYS A 22 -10.60 -3.25 -3.44
N MET A 23 -9.72 -3.67 -4.37
CA MET A 23 -8.86 -4.85 -4.19
C MET A 23 -7.95 -4.70 -2.96
N THR A 24 -7.36 -3.52 -2.78
CA THR A 24 -6.52 -3.22 -1.62
C THR A 24 -7.30 -3.35 -0.31
N LEU A 25 -8.52 -2.80 -0.23
CA LEU A 25 -9.38 -2.92 0.94
C LEU A 25 -9.65 -4.39 1.28
N PHE A 26 -10.05 -5.20 0.30
CA PHE A 26 -10.36 -6.61 0.53
C PHE A 26 -9.13 -7.43 0.93
N LEU A 27 -8.00 -7.26 0.26
CA LEU A 27 -6.77 -7.97 0.57
C LEU A 27 -6.23 -7.59 1.95
N THR A 28 -6.27 -6.32 2.32
CA THR A 28 -5.83 -5.87 3.64
C THR A 28 -6.76 -6.34 4.75
N MET A 29 -8.08 -6.40 4.50
CA MET A 29 -9.05 -6.97 5.44
C MET A 29 -8.79 -8.47 5.64
N LEU A 30 -8.48 -9.21 4.57
CA LEU A 30 -8.11 -10.62 4.64
C LEU A 30 -6.87 -10.81 5.50
N ILE A 31 -5.81 -10.03 5.25
CA ILE A 31 -4.58 -10.03 6.05
C ILE A 31 -4.89 -9.75 7.53
N TYR A 32 -5.72 -8.74 7.82
CA TYR A 32 -6.12 -8.41 9.19
C TYR A 32 -6.83 -9.58 9.88
N LEU A 33 -7.79 -10.23 9.21
CA LEU A 33 -8.52 -11.37 9.74
C LEU A 33 -7.61 -12.58 10.00
N MET A 34 -6.64 -12.82 9.12
CA MET A 34 -5.63 -13.87 9.29
C MET A 34 -4.74 -13.60 10.52
N ILE A 35 -4.23 -12.37 10.66
CA ILE A 35 -3.41 -11.98 11.83
C ILE A 35 -4.20 -12.11 13.13
N LYS A 36 -5.50 -11.82 13.12
CA LYS A 36 -6.40 -11.97 14.27
C LYS A 36 -6.80 -13.42 14.54
N GLY A 37 -6.38 -14.39 13.73
CA GLY A 37 -6.75 -15.80 13.85
C GLY A 37 -8.20 -16.10 13.50
N LYS A 38 -8.94 -15.18 12.88
CA LYS A 38 -10.34 -15.33 12.49
C LYS A 38 -10.47 -16.12 11.17
N LYS A 39 -9.97 -17.36 11.14
CA LYS A 39 -9.91 -18.19 9.92
C LYS A 39 -11.25 -18.32 9.21
N LYS A 40 -12.34 -18.61 9.94
CA LYS A 40 -13.69 -18.74 9.35
C LYS A 40 -14.13 -17.46 8.62
N SER A 41 -13.93 -16.30 9.23
CA SER A 41 -14.27 -15.00 8.61
C SER A 41 -13.35 -14.70 7.42
N ALA A 42 -12.06 -15.06 7.49
CA ALA A 42 -11.14 -14.92 6.38
C ALA A 42 -11.53 -15.80 5.18
N THR A 43 -11.91 -17.07 5.43
CA THR A 43 -12.42 -17.97 4.39
C THR A 43 -13.71 -17.45 3.77
N ALA A 44 -14.65 -16.97 4.59
CA ALA A 44 -15.91 -16.40 4.09
C ALA A 44 -15.67 -15.16 3.22
N LEU A 45 -14.76 -14.26 3.64
CA LEU A 45 -14.37 -13.09 2.85
C LEU A 45 -13.71 -13.50 1.53
N PHE A 46 -12.79 -14.47 1.57
CA PHE A 46 -12.13 -14.99 0.38
C PHE A 46 -13.13 -15.56 -0.63
N LEU A 47 -14.06 -16.39 -0.17
CA LEU A 47 -15.12 -16.96 -1.03
C LEU A 47 -16.03 -15.86 -1.61
N PHE A 48 -16.39 -14.86 -0.80
CA PHE A 48 -17.17 -13.71 -1.27
C PHE A 48 -16.45 -12.94 -2.39
N ILE A 49 -15.14 -12.68 -2.21
CA ILE A 49 -14.30 -12.02 -3.25
C ILE A 49 -14.24 -12.89 -4.51
N ALA A 50 -14.05 -14.21 -4.35
CA ALA A 50 -13.97 -15.14 -5.46
C ALA A 50 -15.29 -15.19 -6.26
N ILE A 51 -16.44 -15.18 -5.58
CA ILE A 51 -17.77 -15.12 -6.23
C ILE A 51 -17.92 -13.80 -7.00
N ILE A 52 -17.57 -12.66 -6.40
CA ILE A 52 -17.64 -11.37 -7.09
C ILE A 52 -16.71 -11.36 -8.29
N ALA A 53 -15.47 -11.81 -8.14
CA ALA A 53 -14.51 -11.88 -9.24
C ALA A 53 -15.03 -12.77 -10.38
N PHE A 54 -15.60 -13.95 -10.06
CA PHE A 54 -16.22 -14.83 -11.04
C PHE A 54 -17.39 -14.16 -11.75
N ALA A 55 -18.27 -13.48 -11.01
CA ALA A 55 -19.42 -12.77 -11.57
C ALA A 55 -18.99 -11.60 -12.48
N LEU A 56 -17.91 -10.90 -12.14
CA LEU A 56 -17.32 -9.84 -12.97
C LEU A 56 -16.71 -10.41 -14.26
N LEU A 57 -15.95 -11.52 -14.14
CA LEU A 57 -15.29 -12.17 -15.28
C LEU A 57 -16.30 -12.85 -16.23
N SER A 58 -17.46 -13.29 -15.73
CA SER A 58 -18.52 -13.89 -16.55
C SER A 58 -19.22 -12.89 -17.49
N GLY A 59 -18.92 -11.59 -17.37
CA GLY A 59 -19.50 -10.53 -18.20
C GLY A 59 -21.00 -10.24 -17.96
N GLN A 60 -21.64 -10.96 -17.01
CA GLN A 60 -23.08 -10.84 -16.79
C GLN A 60 -23.49 -9.59 -16.00
N ILE A 61 -22.58 -9.02 -15.22
CA ILE A 61 -22.89 -7.93 -14.28
C ILE A 61 -22.33 -6.57 -14.74
N PHE A 62 -21.26 -6.56 -15.54
CA PHE A 62 -20.64 -5.33 -16.02
C PHE A 62 -20.33 -5.38 -17.52
N PRO A 63 -21.05 -4.61 -18.35
CA PRO A 63 -20.76 -4.50 -19.79
C PRO A 63 -19.48 -3.72 -20.11
N ARG A 64 -18.66 -3.33 -19.11
CA ARG A 64 -17.46 -2.47 -19.25
C ARG A 64 -16.13 -3.24 -19.33
N ILE A 65 -16.12 -4.47 -19.81
CA ILE A 65 -14.86 -5.23 -19.96
C ILE A 65 -13.90 -4.55 -20.96
N ASP A 66 -14.42 -3.88 -21.99
CA ASP A 66 -13.61 -3.19 -22.99
C ASP A 66 -12.78 -2.05 -22.38
N THR A 67 -13.39 -1.27 -21.46
CA THR A 67 -12.67 -0.20 -20.75
C THR A 67 -11.60 -0.71 -19.79
N THR A 68 -11.74 -1.94 -19.25
CA THR A 68 -10.75 -2.53 -18.34
C THR A 68 -9.49 -2.95 -19.10
N THR A 69 -9.63 -3.47 -20.33
CA THR A 69 -8.49 -3.82 -21.19
C THR A 69 -7.70 -2.59 -21.61
N ASP A 70 -8.37 -1.47 -21.90
CA ASP A 70 -7.72 -0.21 -22.26
C ASP A 70 -6.97 0.42 -21.08
N ILE A 71 -7.56 0.38 -19.89
CA ILE A 71 -6.88 0.83 -18.65
C ILE A 71 -5.62 -0.01 -18.40
N PHE A 72 -5.69 -1.32 -18.60
CA PHE A 72 -4.54 -2.19 -18.40
C PHE A 72 -3.44 -1.95 -19.44
N ARG A 73 -3.79 -1.78 -20.71
CA ARG A 73 -2.85 -1.41 -21.79
C ARG A 73 -2.17 -0.08 -21.49
N THR A 74 -2.93 0.93 -21.06
CA THR A 74 -2.38 2.22 -20.65
C THR A 74 -1.37 2.07 -19.50
N ARG A 75 -1.64 1.20 -18.52
CA ARG A 75 -0.71 0.93 -17.41
C ARG A 75 0.60 0.30 -17.91
N ILE A 76 0.51 -0.67 -18.84
CA ILE A 76 1.70 -1.29 -19.44
C ILE A 76 2.53 -0.26 -20.19
N ASP A 77 1.90 0.63 -20.95
CA ASP A 77 2.59 1.70 -21.68
C ASP A 77 3.30 2.65 -20.69
N VAL A 78 2.60 3.10 -19.65
CA VAL A 78 3.18 3.91 -18.58
C VAL A 78 4.37 3.22 -17.92
N TRP A 79 4.25 1.94 -17.59
CA TRP A 79 5.34 1.19 -16.94
C TRP A 79 6.53 0.98 -17.87
N SER A 80 6.28 0.67 -19.15
CA SER A 80 7.35 0.52 -20.14
C SER A 80 8.12 1.82 -20.34
N THR A 81 7.41 2.93 -20.37
CA THR A 81 7.98 4.28 -20.49
C THR A 81 8.80 4.64 -19.23
N ALA A 82 8.28 4.35 -18.03
CA ALA A 82 9.01 4.55 -16.79
C ALA A 82 10.31 3.72 -16.73
N LEU A 83 10.28 2.46 -17.20
CA LEU A 83 11.47 1.60 -17.25
C LEU A 83 12.56 2.17 -18.14
N LYS A 84 12.21 2.79 -19.28
CA LYS A 84 13.19 3.49 -20.13
C LYS A 84 13.85 4.65 -19.40
N GLY A 85 13.06 5.51 -18.74
CA GLY A 85 13.60 6.61 -17.94
C GLY A 85 14.46 6.15 -16.76
N ILE A 86 14.11 5.03 -16.10
CA ILE A 86 14.93 4.41 -15.05
C ILE A 86 16.27 3.93 -15.62
N ALA A 87 16.27 3.31 -16.79
CA ALA A 87 17.50 2.81 -17.43
C ALA A 87 18.50 3.94 -17.71
N ASP A 88 18.01 5.10 -18.17
CA ASP A 88 18.85 6.26 -18.48
C ASP A 88 19.36 7.00 -17.24
N HIS A 89 18.60 6.95 -16.14
CA HIS A 89 18.93 7.66 -14.88
C HIS A 89 18.94 6.74 -13.67
N ALA A 90 19.54 5.54 -13.82
CA ALA A 90 19.42 4.45 -12.86
C ALA A 90 19.93 4.77 -11.46
N LEU A 91 21.04 5.52 -11.30
CA LEU A 91 21.67 5.68 -10.00
C LEU A 91 20.91 6.63 -9.07
N PHE A 92 20.58 7.84 -9.53
CA PHE A 92 20.00 8.90 -8.69
C PHE A 92 18.58 9.30 -9.08
N GLY A 93 18.07 8.77 -10.19
CA GLY A 93 16.77 9.14 -10.74
C GLY A 93 16.77 10.57 -11.32
N MET A 94 15.56 11.09 -11.53
CA MET A 94 15.37 12.41 -12.17
C MET A 94 14.71 13.44 -11.23
N GLY A 95 14.52 13.11 -9.95
CA GLY A 95 13.84 13.96 -8.99
C GLY A 95 12.31 13.77 -8.94
N PRO A 96 11.62 14.49 -8.04
CA PRO A 96 10.17 14.37 -7.88
C PRO A 96 9.42 14.67 -9.18
N SER A 97 8.34 13.91 -9.44
CA SER A 97 7.52 14.03 -10.67
C SER A 97 8.27 13.68 -11.95
N ALA A 98 9.29 12.86 -11.89
CA ALA A 98 10.14 12.49 -13.01
C ALA A 98 9.36 11.94 -14.21
N TYR A 99 8.24 11.26 -14.01
CA TYR A 99 7.45 10.71 -15.10
C TYR A 99 6.94 11.81 -16.07
N GLN A 100 6.68 13.02 -15.56
CA GLN A 100 6.26 14.15 -16.41
C GLN A 100 7.35 14.60 -17.39
N LEU A 101 8.62 14.34 -17.06
CA LEU A 101 9.77 14.59 -17.94
C LEU A 101 10.01 13.45 -18.91
N VAL A 102 9.69 12.23 -18.50
CA VAL A 102 10.00 10.99 -19.24
C VAL A 102 8.96 10.72 -20.33
N TRP A 103 7.65 10.85 -20.04
CA TRP A 103 6.64 10.49 -21.02
C TRP A 103 6.75 11.27 -22.35
N PRO A 104 7.09 12.59 -22.40
CA PRO A 104 7.26 13.28 -23.68
C PRO A 104 8.52 12.79 -24.41
N ALA A 105 9.61 12.50 -23.68
CA ALA A 105 10.88 12.06 -24.26
C ALA A 105 10.78 10.70 -24.96
N TYR A 106 9.91 9.81 -24.46
CA TYR A 106 9.75 8.44 -25.01
C TYR A 106 8.39 8.21 -25.67
N SER A 107 7.64 9.28 -25.98
CA SER A 107 6.29 9.20 -26.59
C SER A 107 5.34 8.26 -25.82
N GLY A 108 5.45 8.27 -24.49
CA GLY A 108 4.61 7.46 -23.61
C GLY A 108 3.26 8.12 -23.33
N TYR A 109 2.40 7.42 -22.58
CA TYR A 109 1.09 7.94 -22.22
C TYR A 109 1.20 9.11 -21.23
N PRO A 110 0.54 10.26 -21.47
CA PRO A 110 0.64 11.45 -20.64
C PRO A 110 -0.07 11.24 -19.29
N THR A 111 0.71 11.21 -18.21
CA THR A 111 0.22 11.14 -16.84
C THR A 111 1.21 11.79 -15.86
N PHE A 112 0.79 12.03 -14.63
CA PHE A 112 1.61 12.70 -13.62
C PHE A 112 2.67 11.80 -12.97
N HIS A 113 2.46 10.48 -12.96
CA HIS A 113 3.31 9.51 -12.25
C HIS A 113 3.19 8.11 -12.89
N ALA A 114 4.10 7.22 -12.53
CA ALA A 114 4.20 5.90 -13.14
C ALA A 114 3.06 4.93 -12.74
N HIS A 115 2.11 5.32 -11.92
CA HIS A 115 1.06 4.44 -11.41
C HIS A 115 1.57 3.11 -10.83
N ASN A 116 2.75 3.14 -10.25
CA ASN A 116 3.39 2.04 -9.57
C ASN A 116 4.43 2.61 -8.61
N LEU A 117 4.24 2.36 -7.32
CA LEU A 117 5.09 2.92 -6.26
C LEU A 117 6.57 2.57 -6.44
N PHE A 118 6.86 1.36 -6.89
CA PHE A 118 8.23 0.88 -7.03
C PHE A 118 8.92 1.53 -8.23
N LEU A 119 8.24 1.58 -9.37
CA LEU A 119 8.77 2.24 -10.58
C LEU A 119 8.92 3.75 -10.35
N ASP A 120 7.91 4.38 -9.74
CA ASP A 120 7.95 5.82 -9.47
C ASP A 120 9.06 6.18 -8.47
N THR A 121 9.28 5.33 -7.45
CA THR A 121 10.40 5.49 -6.52
C THR A 121 11.75 5.41 -7.23
N LEU A 122 11.94 4.42 -8.10
CA LEU A 122 13.20 4.26 -8.85
C LEU A 122 13.38 5.38 -9.88
N LEU A 123 12.32 5.82 -10.52
CA LEU A 123 12.36 6.91 -11.50
C LEU A 123 12.71 8.25 -10.84
N ASN A 124 12.14 8.53 -9.66
CA ASN A 124 12.37 9.77 -8.94
C ASN A 124 13.72 9.79 -8.22
N PHE A 125 14.11 8.70 -7.57
CA PHE A 125 15.25 8.67 -6.62
C PHE A 125 16.37 7.72 -7.02
N GLY A 126 16.21 6.97 -8.11
CA GLY A 126 17.18 5.98 -8.58
C GLY A 126 17.34 4.80 -7.62
N VAL A 127 18.31 3.96 -7.93
CA VAL A 127 18.65 2.79 -7.11
C VAL A 127 19.19 3.22 -5.74
N VAL A 128 19.98 4.28 -5.67
CA VAL A 128 20.54 4.77 -4.39
C VAL A 128 19.45 5.22 -3.44
N GLY A 129 18.52 6.08 -3.89
CA GLY A 129 17.41 6.52 -3.07
C GLY A 129 16.40 5.40 -2.78
N GLY A 130 16.13 4.54 -3.77
CA GLY A 130 15.27 3.37 -3.60
C GLY A 130 15.82 2.41 -2.54
N CYS A 131 17.12 2.13 -2.53
CA CYS A 131 17.77 1.33 -1.50
C CYS A 131 17.68 2.00 -0.12
N ALA A 132 17.88 3.30 -0.01
CA ALA A 132 17.75 4.02 1.26
C ALA A 132 16.33 3.89 1.83
N ILE A 133 15.30 4.10 1.01
CA ILE A 133 13.90 3.93 1.39
C ILE A 133 13.63 2.46 1.80
N PHE A 134 14.09 1.49 1.02
CA PHE A 134 13.91 0.07 1.30
C PHE A 134 14.51 -0.34 2.65
N PHE A 135 15.77 0.03 2.91
CA PHE A 135 16.42 -0.28 4.19
C PHE A 135 15.75 0.43 5.37
N TYR A 136 15.28 1.66 5.19
CA TYR A 136 14.50 2.36 6.19
C TYR A 136 13.21 1.59 6.52
N VAL A 137 12.42 1.21 5.51
CA VAL A 137 11.19 0.43 5.68
C VAL A 137 11.47 -0.91 6.36
N LEU A 138 12.51 -1.64 5.95
CA LEU A 138 12.92 -2.89 6.60
C LEU A 138 13.25 -2.70 8.08
N THR A 139 13.95 -1.61 8.42
CA THR A 139 14.27 -1.29 9.82
C THR A 139 13.00 -1.06 10.64
N GLN A 140 12.03 -0.32 10.09
CA GLN A 140 10.75 -0.06 10.76
C GLN A 140 9.92 -1.34 10.92
N LEU A 141 9.90 -2.20 9.91
CA LEU A 141 9.22 -3.51 10.01
C LEU A 141 9.89 -4.42 11.06
N LYS A 142 11.22 -4.46 11.12
CA LYS A 142 11.95 -5.20 12.18
C LYS A 142 11.60 -4.68 13.57
N LEU A 143 11.52 -3.37 13.77
CA LEU A 143 11.10 -2.77 15.04
C LEU A 143 9.65 -3.16 15.38
N LEU A 144 8.75 -3.10 14.41
CA LEU A 144 7.36 -3.51 14.57
C LEU A 144 7.26 -5.00 14.99
N MET A 145 8.00 -5.89 14.34
CA MET A 145 8.02 -7.32 14.67
C MET A 145 8.55 -7.58 16.09
N LYS A 146 9.61 -6.88 16.52
CA LYS A 146 10.08 -6.95 17.91
C LYS A 146 9.01 -6.56 18.92
N ARG A 147 8.20 -5.56 18.62
CA ARG A 147 7.07 -5.13 19.48
C ARG A 147 5.97 -6.19 19.55
N PHE A 148 5.73 -6.93 18.48
CA PHE A 148 4.83 -8.07 18.51
C PHE A 148 5.33 -9.15 19.47
N GLN A 149 6.62 -9.47 19.44
CA GLN A 149 7.21 -10.50 20.33
C GLN A 149 7.06 -10.16 21.81
N VAL A 150 7.18 -8.88 22.18
CA VAL A 150 7.01 -8.44 23.58
C VAL A 150 5.56 -8.07 23.94
N ASN A 151 4.59 -8.35 23.07
CA ASN A 151 3.15 -8.10 23.26
C ASN A 151 2.78 -6.64 23.62
N VAL A 152 3.60 -5.66 23.25
CA VAL A 152 3.33 -4.25 23.51
C VAL A 152 2.35 -3.70 22.47
N CYS A 153 1.22 -3.17 22.90
CA CYS A 153 0.24 -2.50 22.05
C CYS A 153 -0.18 -3.31 20.81
N LYS A 154 -0.42 -4.62 20.97
CA LYS A 154 -0.67 -5.57 19.89
C LYS A 154 -1.66 -5.07 18.82
N ASN A 155 -2.80 -4.50 19.22
CA ASN A 155 -3.81 -4.03 18.28
C ASN A 155 -3.32 -2.85 17.42
N ARG A 156 -2.56 -1.93 18.00
CA ARG A 156 -1.97 -0.80 17.26
C ARG A 156 -0.87 -1.28 16.30
N ASN A 157 -0.07 -2.23 16.72
CA ASN A 157 0.95 -2.83 15.85
C ASN A 157 0.32 -3.56 14.66
N ILE A 158 -0.81 -4.26 14.86
CA ILE A 158 -1.58 -4.87 13.78
C ILE A 158 -2.08 -3.80 12.80
N LEU A 159 -2.64 -2.69 13.30
CA LEU A 159 -3.10 -1.58 12.46
C LEU A 159 -1.96 -1.06 11.57
N VAL A 160 -0.79 -0.78 12.14
CA VAL A 160 0.37 -0.30 11.37
C VAL A 160 0.81 -1.33 10.34
N LEU A 161 0.86 -2.63 10.69
CA LEU A 161 1.22 -3.69 9.74
C LEU A 161 0.23 -3.75 8.56
N VAL A 162 -1.06 -3.67 8.85
CA VAL A 162 -2.11 -3.66 7.82
C VAL A 162 -2.01 -2.40 6.94
N MET A 163 -1.67 -1.25 7.51
CA MET A 163 -1.43 -0.03 6.73
C MET A 163 -0.20 -0.14 5.83
N PHE A 164 0.90 -0.74 6.30
CA PHE A 164 2.05 -1.05 5.45
C PHE A 164 1.65 -1.98 4.30
N ALA A 165 0.88 -3.04 4.61
CA ALA A 165 0.37 -3.94 3.58
C ALA A 165 -0.51 -3.21 2.56
N ALA A 166 -1.38 -2.30 3.02
CA ALA A 166 -2.22 -1.48 2.14
C ALA A 166 -1.39 -0.62 1.18
N VAL A 167 -0.35 0.05 1.70
CA VAL A 167 0.56 0.88 0.88
C VAL A 167 1.27 0.03 -0.17
N LEU A 168 1.77 -1.15 0.20
CA LEU A 168 2.48 -2.03 -0.73
C LEU A 168 1.55 -2.63 -1.79
N ILE A 169 0.37 -3.10 -1.39
CA ILE A 169 -0.61 -3.71 -2.30
C ILE A 169 -1.13 -2.66 -3.28
N HIS A 170 -1.58 -1.51 -2.78
CA HIS A 170 -2.04 -0.41 -3.63
C HIS A 170 -0.90 0.14 -4.48
N GLY A 171 0.30 0.18 -3.92
CA GLY A 171 1.52 0.62 -4.58
C GLY A 171 1.92 -0.17 -5.82
N CYS A 172 1.41 -1.41 -6.00
CA CYS A 172 1.58 -2.15 -7.25
C CYS A 172 0.85 -1.50 -8.44
N THR A 173 -0.16 -0.67 -8.19
CA THR A 173 -1.04 -0.10 -9.22
C THR A 173 -1.19 1.40 -9.15
N ASP A 174 -0.68 2.05 -8.08
CA ASP A 174 -0.72 3.50 -7.90
C ASP A 174 0.34 3.98 -6.90
N VAL A 175 0.49 5.30 -6.72
CA VAL A 175 1.52 5.95 -5.88
C VAL A 175 0.91 6.77 -4.73
N THR A 176 -0.20 6.32 -4.19
CA THR A 176 -1.01 7.06 -3.21
C THR A 176 -0.24 7.56 -1.98
N ILE A 177 0.83 6.86 -1.55
CA ILE A 177 1.63 7.29 -0.38
C ILE A 177 2.37 8.60 -0.63
N PHE A 178 2.63 8.97 -1.89
CA PHE A 178 3.28 10.24 -2.24
C PHE A 178 2.31 11.43 -2.27
N TRP A 179 1.01 11.17 -2.20
CA TRP A 179 0.03 12.24 -2.03
C TRP A 179 0.08 12.75 -0.59
N ILE A 180 0.12 14.07 -0.42
CA ILE A 180 0.28 14.73 0.88
C ILE A 180 -0.76 14.22 1.88
N GLN A 181 -2.02 14.11 1.46
CA GLN A 181 -3.14 13.70 2.33
C GLN A 181 -2.96 12.29 2.89
N THR A 182 -2.66 11.34 2.02
CA THR A 182 -2.51 9.92 2.40
C THR A 182 -1.19 9.67 3.10
N GLY A 183 -0.11 10.33 2.68
CA GLY A 183 1.19 10.28 3.35
C GLY A 183 1.14 10.84 4.76
N MET A 184 0.50 12.00 4.97
CA MET A 184 0.31 12.57 6.31
C MET A 184 -0.54 11.68 7.21
N LEU A 185 -1.65 11.14 6.70
CA LEU A 185 -2.49 10.21 7.45
C LEU A 185 -1.71 8.95 7.87
N PHE A 186 -0.93 8.38 6.95
CA PHE A 186 -0.06 7.25 7.25
C PHE A 186 0.94 7.59 8.35
N LEU A 187 1.64 8.73 8.24
CA LEU A 187 2.61 9.18 9.23
C LEU A 187 1.97 9.46 10.59
N LEU A 188 0.79 10.06 10.64
CA LEU A 188 0.05 10.31 11.89
C LEU A 188 -0.25 9.00 12.62
N VAL A 189 -0.79 8.00 11.92
CA VAL A 189 -1.08 6.70 12.54
C VAL A 189 0.21 5.98 12.91
N TYR A 190 1.22 6.00 12.06
CA TYR A 190 2.52 5.40 12.31
C TYR A 190 3.19 5.98 13.56
N THR A 191 3.28 7.32 13.68
CA THR A 191 3.90 8.00 14.81
C THR A 191 3.10 7.86 16.11
N SER A 192 1.74 7.84 16.02
CA SER A 192 0.86 7.66 17.19
C SER A 192 1.09 6.33 17.91
N THR A 193 1.67 5.35 17.24
CA THR A 193 1.99 4.05 17.84
C THR A 193 3.26 4.07 18.70
N GLY A 194 4.05 5.16 18.67
CA GLY A 194 5.31 5.25 19.36
C GLY A 194 6.34 4.21 18.89
N ILE A 195 6.31 3.80 17.61
CA ILE A 195 7.25 2.80 17.06
C ILE A 195 8.70 3.23 17.22
N GLN A 196 8.95 4.53 17.22
CA GLN A 196 10.29 5.10 17.45
C GLN A 196 10.73 5.04 18.91
N ASN A 197 9.83 4.78 19.85
CA ASN A 197 10.18 4.67 21.26
C ASN A 197 10.92 3.36 21.52
N ASN A 198 12.01 3.48 22.23
CA ASN A 198 13.02 2.46 22.46
C ASN A 198 12.42 1.13 22.98
N VAL A 199 12.45 0.07 22.17
CA VAL A 199 11.95 -1.27 22.55
C VAL A 199 12.62 -1.76 23.84
N LYS A 200 13.84 -1.31 24.15
CA LYS A 200 14.58 -1.65 25.38
C LYS A 200 13.86 -1.17 26.64
N SER A 201 13.24 0.02 26.62
CA SER A 201 12.52 0.53 27.80
C SER A 201 11.26 -0.28 28.15
N PHE A 202 10.61 -0.85 27.16
CA PHE A 202 9.44 -1.71 27.37
C PHE A 202 9.80 -3.12 27.83
N ALA A 203 10.86 -3.68 27.29
CA ALA A 203 11.38 -4.99 27.72
C ALA A 203 11.84 -4.93 29.20
N GLN A 204 12.50 -3.85 29.58
CA GLN A 204 12.98 -3.62 30.94
C GLN A 204 11.83 -3.43 31.95
N ARG A 205 10.75 -2.71 31.58
CA ARG A 205 9.55 -2.61 32.40
C ARG A 205 8.85 -3.95 32.61
N LYS A 206 8.78 -4.78 31.58
CA LYS A 206 8.17 -6.11 31.69
C LYS A 206 8.98 -7.03 32.61
N HIS A 207 10.31 -6.98 32.54
CA HIS A 207 11.19 -7.74 33.41
C HIS A 207 11.02 -7.32 34.89
N ASN A 208 10.95 -6.01 35.15
CA ASN A 208 10.76 -5.51 36.50
C ASN A 208 9.36 -5.83 37.09
N MET A 209 8.31 -5.94 36.25
CA MET A 209 6.97 -6.36 36.70
C MET A 209 6.82 -7.88 36.90
N SER A 210 7.73 -8.70 36.41
CA SER A 210 7.71 -10.16 36.62
C SER A 210 8.51 -10.61 37.87
N ILE A 211 9.19 -9.68 38.54
CA ILE A 211 10.01 -9.93 39.75
C ILE A 211 9.24 -9.54 41.04
N HIS A 212 8.08 -8.93 40.92
CA HIS A 212 7.14 -8.63 42.01
C HIS A 212 5.87 -9.47 41.83
#